data_e2ec853ee823892a025088d2ba0497e9
#
_entry.id   e2ec853ee823892a025088d2ba0497e9
#
_cell.length_a   1.000
_cell.length_b   1.000
_cell.length_c   1.000
_cell.angle_alpha   90.00
_cell.angle_beta   90.00
_cell.angle_gamma   90.00
#
_symmetry.space_group_name_H-M   'P 1'
#
loop_
_entity.id
_entity.type
_entity.pdbx_description
1 polymer ?
#
loop_
_entity_poly.entity_id
_entity_poly.type
_entity_poly.pdbx_seq_one_letter_code
_entity_poly.pdbx_strand_id
1 'polypeptide(L)'
;MRAETPSGSLQTADAALQAGEADKALTLLDSLPASAEQHNLRCRVRFALEQWDAALGECEHAVSMEENNSRYHMWLARVLGEKASRASFMSAFSLAKRSRAEFETSVRLDGRNADALADLGEFYKSAPGVVGGGTDKAEGVAAQMDKVDLARGHQLHGWIAEEQKDYATTERELKAAIGVDSHPAFAWMSLASFYRRRQQWDDMQAALQSGIQATQRDRQAGVALYNGASVLIKANRDLQQAAKMIEDYLKSSSMTEEAPAFAAHTQLARVFNRIGDTAGAREQRGQALALAHEYKPAQDLKL
;
A
#
# COMPACT_ATOMS: atom_id res chain seq x y z
N MET A 1 16.60 34.86 -6.72
CA MET A 1 16.05 33.58 -6.27
C MET A 1 15.13 33.86 -5.07
N ARG A 2 13.83 33.59 -5.18
CA ARG A 2 12.96 33.63 -3.99
C ARG A 2 13.29 32.36 -3.18
N ALA A 3 13.63 32.51 -1.91
CA ALA A 3 13.74 31.37 -0.99
C ALA A 3 12.35 30.71 -0.92
N GLU A 4 12.28 29.42 -1.25
CA GLU A 4 11.05 28.64 -1.02
C GLU A 4 10.71 28.65 0.47
N THR A 5 9.43 28.79 0.80
CA THR A 5 8.99 28.66 2.19
C THR A 5 9.19 27.21 2.63
N PRO A 6 9.48 26.94 3.93
CA PRO A 6 9.63 25.55 4.44
C PRO A 6 8.44 24.64 4.08
N SER A 7 7.22 25.20 4.03
CA SER A 7 6.02 24.46 3.60
C SER A 7 6.08 24.06 2.11
N GLY A 8 6.57 24.93 1.22
CA GLY A 8 6.74 24.59 -0.20
C GLY A 8 7.77 23.49 -0.43
N SER A 9 8.82 23.45 0.39
CA SER A 9 9.88 22.43 0.29
C SER A 9 9.43 21.06 0.82
N LEU A 10 8.58 20.99 1.87
CA LEU A 10 7.95 19.74 2.33
C LEU A 10 6.98 19.19 1.27
N GLN A 11 6.19 20.06 0.63
CA GLN A 11 5.31 19.65 -0.47
C GLN A 11 6.10 19.08 -1.66
N THR A 12 7.26 19.66 -1.97
CA THR A 12 8.13 19.15 -3.04
C THR A 12 8.72 17.78 -2.68
N ALA A 13 9.07 17.56 -1.41
CA ALA A 13 9.55 16.27 -0.93
C ALA A 13 8.42 15.21 -0.94
N ASP A 14 7.20 15.57 -0.54
CA ASP A 14 6.04 14.68 -0.63
C ASP A 14 5.72 14.33 -2.09
N ALA A 15 5.76 15.30 -2.99
CA ALA A 15 5.57 15.05 -4.42
C ALA A 15 6.63 14.08 -4.99
N ALA A 16 7.90 14.20 -4.56
CA ALA A 16 8.95 13.27 -4.94
C ALA A 16 8.70 11.86 -4.38
N LEU A 17 8.21 11.74 -3.14
CA LEU A 17 7.78 10.46 -2.57
C LEU A 17 6.65 9.83 -3.37
N GLN A 18 5.59 10.59 -3.68
CA GLN A 18 4.47 10.11 -4.49
C GLN A 18 4.92 9.68 -5.91
N ALA A 19 5.88 10.37 -6.49
CA ALA A 19 6.47 10.00 -7.77
C ALA A 19 7.40 8.78 -7.69
N GLY A 20 7.69 8.26 -6.49
CA GLY A 20 8.63 7.16 -6.27
C GLY A 20 10.09 7.54 -6.47
N GLU A 21 10.46 8.82 -6.33
CA GLU A 21 11.82 9.37 -6.41
C GLU A 21 12.44 9.43 -4.99
N ALA A 22 12.72 8.26 -4.39
CA ALA A 22 13.10 8.15 -2.98
C ALA A 22 14.38 8.93 -2.63
N ASP A 23 15.41 8.84 -3.47
CA ASP A 23 16.68 9.53 -3.26
C ASP A 23 16.50 11.05 -3.28
N LYS A 24 15.69 11.54 -4.21
CA LYS A 24 15.35 12.96 -4.30
C LYS A 24 14.55 13.43 -3.10
N ALA A 25 13.55 12.64 -2.66
CA ALA A 25 12.76 12.95 -1.47
C ALA A 25 13.65 13.07 -0.22
N LEU A 26 14.57 12.11 0.01
CA LEU A 26 15.51 12.17 1.12
C LEU A 26 16.45 13.38 1.03
N THR A 27 17.02 13.67 -0.14
CA THR A 27 17.90 14.82 -0.35
C THR A 27 17.18 16.14 -0.02
N LEU A 28 15.92 16.29 -0.45
CA LEU A 28 15.11 17.46 -0.12
C LEU A 28 14.87 17.56 1.40
N LEU A 29 14.49 16.46 2.04
CA LEU A 29 14.23 16.41 3.48
C LEU A 29 15.47 16.68 4.33
N ASP A 30 16.68 16.32 3.85
CA ASP A 30 17.95 16.57 4.54
C ASP A 30 18.27 18.07 4.62
N SER A 31 17.77 18.85 3.68
CA SER A 31 17.99 20.32 3.66
C SER A 31 16.99 21.08 4.54
N LEU A 32 15.99 20.44 5.11
CA LEU A 32 14.92 21.09 5.86
C LEU A 32 15.17 21.05 7.37
N PRO A 33 14.68 22.04 8.12
CA PRO A 33 14.69 22.01 9.57
C PRO A 33 13.83 20.84 10.09
N ALA A 34 14.25 20.27 11.22
CA ALA A 34 13.50 19.19 11.87
C ALA A 34 12.10 19.67 12.27
N SER A 35 11.10 18.87 11.91
CA SER A 35 9.69 19.07 12.24
C SER A 35 8.98 17.72 12.24
N ALA A 36 7.82 17.63 12.89
CA ALA A 36 7.03 16.40 12.92
C ALA A 36 6.68 15.92 11.49
N GLU A 37 6.29 16.83 10.58
CA GLU A 37 5.99 16.49 9.20
C GLU A 37 7.23 16.03 8.42
N GLN A 38 8.40 16.65 8.63
CA GLN A 38 9.65 16.22 8.00
C GLN A 38 10.02 14.79 8.43
N HIS A 39 9.91 14.48 9.73
CA HIS A 39 10.14 13.13 10.26
C HIS A 39 9.10 12.13 9.73
N ASN A 40 7.82 12.52 9.63
CA ASN A 40 6.79 11.66 9.03
C ASN A 40 7.08 11.37 7.56
N LEU A 41 7.48 12.34 6.77
CA LEU A 41 7.86 12.12 5.37
C LEU A 41 9.09 11.21 5.26
N ARG A 42 10.11 11.39 6.10
CA ARG A 42 11.27 10.48 6.14
C ARG A 42 10.85 9.05 6.52
N CYS A 43 9.97 8.91 7.51
CA CYS A 43 9.43 7.61 7.88
C CYS A 43 8.78 6.93 6.66
N ARG A 44 7.94 7.63 5.91
CA ARG A 44 7.24 7.11 4.72
C ARG A 44 8.22 6.72 3.61
N VAL A 45 9.25 7.55 3.33
CA VAL A 45 10.30 7.19 2.36
C VAL A 45 11.08 5.96 2.82
N ARG A 46 11.51 5.90 4.09
CA ARG A 46 12.23 4.76 4.64
C ARG A 46 11.38 3.50 4.67
N PHE A 47 10.07 3.63 4.92
CA PHE A 47 9.10 2.54 4.81
C PHE A 47 9.03 1.99 3.37
N ALA A 48 8.88 2.87 2.38
CA ALA A 48 8.85 2.48 0.96
C ALA A 48 10.16 1.79 0.51
N LEU A 49 11.30 2.19 1.08
CA LEU A 49 12.60 1.57 0.86
C LEU A 49 12.81 0.25 1.64
N GLU A 50 11.83 -0.21 2.41
CA GLU A 50 11.91 -1.38 3.30
C GLU A 50 13.02 -1.26 4.38
N GLN A 51 13.35 -0.04 4.78
CA GLN A 51 14.36 0.27 5.81
C GLN A 51 13.68 0.41 7.18
N TRP A 52 13.16 -0.70 7.69
CA TRP A 52 12.22 -0.76 8.81
C TRP A 52 12.71 -0.11 10.11
N ASP A 53 13.99 -0.27 10.45
CA ASP A 53 14.56 0.33 11.67
C ASP A 53 14.68 1.84 11.57
N ALA A 54 15.14 2.34 10.42
CA ALA A 54 15.20 3.77 10.15
C ALA A 54 13.81 4.39 10.10
N ALA A 55 12.85 3.72 9.44
CA ALA A 55 11.46 4.15 9.39
C ALA A 55 10.85 4.25 10.80
N LEU A 56 11.12 3.26 11.67
CA LEU A 56 10.60 3.27 13.04
C LEU A 56 11.09 4.50 13.82
N GLY A 57 12.39 4.79 13.79
CA GLY A 57 12.96 5.95 14.49
C GLY A 57 12.34 7.27 14.01
N GLU A 58 12.20 7.44 12.69
CA GLU A 58 11.60 8.66 12.13
C GLU A 58 10.11 8.80 12.48
N CYS A 59 9.34 7.71 12.44
CA CYS A 59 7.93 7.73 12.85
C CYS A 59 7.76 8.03 14.37
N GLU A 60 8.62 7.47 15.23
CA GLU A 60 8.63 7.76 16.67
C GLU A 60 8.95 9.23 16.95
N HIS A 61 9.89 9.83 16.21
CA HIS A 61 10.16 11.26 16.31
C HIS A 61 8.96 12.11 15.89
N ALA A 62 8.29 11.77 14.77
CA ALA A 62 7.09 12.49 14.34
C ALA A 62 6.00 12.48 15.40
N VAL A 63 5.69 11.30 15.96
CA VAL A 63 4.68 11.15 17.03
C VAL A 63 5.10 11.90 18.29
N SER A 64 6.38 11.84 18.70
CA SER A 64 6.84 12.54 19.92
C SER A 64 6.76 14.07 19.83
N MET A 65 6.84 14.62 18.62
CA MET A 65 6.69 16.07 18.38
C MET A 65 5.23 16.52 18.29
N GLU A 66 4.34 15.65 17.78
CA GLU A 66 2.89 15.94 17.62
C GLU A 66 2.05 14.71 17.97
N GLU A 67 1.87 14.46 19.27
CA GLU A 67 1.18 13.27 19.82
C GLU A 67 -0.32 13.17 19.45
N ASN A 68 -0.93 14.24 18.96
CA ASN A 68 -2.35 14.26 18.59
C ASN A 68 -2.58 14.20 17.08
N ASN A 69 -1.61 13.73 16.31
CA ASN A 69 -1.72 13.62 14.85
C ASN A 69 -2.07 12.17 14.44
N SER A 70 -3.32 11.95 14.01
CA SER A 70 -3.83 10.64 13.57
C SER A 70 -2.93 9.97 12.53
N ARG A 71 -2.46 10.73 11.51
CA ARG A 71 -1.64 10.21 10.43
C ARG A 71 -0.29 9.69 10.91
N TYR A 72 0.33 10.34 11.90
CA TYR A 72 1.63 9.92 12.41
C TYR A 72 1.51 8.60 13.19
N HIS A 73 0.46 8.44 14.00
CA HIS A 73 0.16 7.17 14.67
C HIS A 73 -0.12 6.05 13.65
N MET A 74 -0.86 6.32 12.59
CA MET A 74 -1.12 5.35 11.52
C MET A 74 0.19 4.85 10.88
N TRP A 75 1.10 5.76 10.51
CA TRP A 75 2.37 5.38 9.90
C TRP A 75 3.28 4.63 10.89
N LEU A 76 3.32 5.04 12.15
CA LEU A 76 4.03 4.30 13.19
C LEU A 76 3.49 2.87 13.33
N ALA A 77 2.16 2.72 13.31
CA ALA A 77 1.50 1.42 13.38
C ALA A 77 1.85 0.53 12.18
N ARG A 78 1.85 1.07 10.96
CA ARG A 78 2.27 0.36 9.74
C ARG A 78 3.70 -0.15 9.85
N VAL A 79 4.64 0.69 10.27
CA VAL A 79 6.05 0.30 10.47
C VAL A 79 6.18 -0.82 11.51
N LEU A 80 5.49 -0.69 12.64
CA LEU A 80 5.48 -1.71 13.71
C LEU A 80 4.90 -3.04 13.22
N GLY A 81 3.84 -3.01 12.40
CA GLY A 81 3.24 -4.19 11.78
C GLY A 81 4.20 -4.91 10.84
N GLU A 82 4.89 -4.17 9.98
CA GLU A 82 5.91 -4.72 9.08
C GLU A 82 7.09 -5.33 9.83
N LYS A 83 7.54 -4.68 10.89
CA LYS A 83 8.59 -5.23 11.78
C LYS A 83 8.11 -6.48 12.51
N ALA A 84 6.86 -6.52 12.98
CA ALA A 84 6.27 -7.67 13.63
C ALA A 84 6.24 -8.91 12.71
N SER A 85 5.89 -8.73 11.43
CA SER A 85 5.82 -9.82 10.46
C SER A 85 7.19 -10.49 10.17
N ARG A 86 8.29 -9.80 10.46
CA ARG A 86 9.67 -10.24 10.21
C ARG A 86 10.45 -10.60 11.48
N ALA A 87 9.86 -10.36 12.65
CA ALA A 87 10.53 -10.55 13.93
C ALA A 87 10.46 -12.00 14.46
N SER A 88 11.31 -12.32 15.42
CA SER A 88 11.17 -13.55 16.19
C SER A 88 9.87 -13.53 17.02
N PHE A 89 9.34 -14.70 17.37
CA PHE A 89 8.05 -14.84 18.04
C PHE A 89 7.83 -13.87 19.22
N MET A 90 8.80 -13.76 20.14
CA MET A 90 8.68 -12.89 21.32
C MET A 90 8.62 -11.40 20.93
N SER A 91 9.49 -10.98 20.01
CA SER A 91 9.51 -9.60 19.51
C SER A 91 8.27 -9.29 18.66
N ALA A 92 7.83 -10.25 17.83
CA ALA A 92 6.62 -10.11 17.02
C ALA A 92 5.38 -9.81 17.87
N PHE A 93 5.23 -10.52 19.00
CA PHE A 93 4.12 -10.31 19.92
C PHE A 93 4.07 -8.88 20.50
N SER A 94 5.22 -8.37 20.97
CA SER A 94 5.31 -7.01 21.50
C SER A 94 5.04 -5.96 20.43
N LEU A 95 5.66 -6.13 19.26
CA LEU A 95 5.49 -5.20 18.13
C LEU A 95 4.04 -5.18 17.61
N ALA A 96 3.39 -6.35 17.48
CA ALA A 96 2.00 -6.42 17.05
C ALA A 96 1.04 -5.74 18.05
N LYS A 97 1.26 -5.91 19.35
CA LYS A 97 0.47 -5.19 20.37
C LYS A 97 0.64 -3.69 20.29
N ARG A 98 1.87 -3.23 20.07
CA ARG A 98 2.14 -1.81 19.90
C ARG A 98 1.55 -1.27 18.61
N SER A 99 1.67 -2.00 17.48
CA SER A 99 1.03 -1.64 16.21
C SER A 99 -0.48 -1.45 16.37
N ARG A 100 -1.16 -2.39 17.04
CA ARG A 100 -2.58 -2.26 17.36
C ARG A 100 -2.89 -0.98 18.13
N ALA A 101 -2.16 -0.71 19.21
CA ALA A 101 -2.39 0.46 20.07
C ALA A 101 -2.24 1.77 19.29
N GLU A 102 -1.28 1.84 18.37
CA GLU A 102 -1.06 2.99 17.50
C GLU A 102 -2.19 3.15 16.47
N PHE A 103 -2.69 2.05 15.84
CA PHE A 103 -3.87 2.11 14.97
C PHE A 103 -5.13 2.55 15.73
N GLU A 104 -5.38 1.98 16.92
CA GLU A 104 -6.51 2.39 17.79
C GLU A 104 -6.41 3.88 18.15
N THR A 105 -5.20 4.37 18.42
CA THR A 105 -4.96 5.79 18.71
C THR A 105 -5.22 6.65 17.48
N SER A 106 -4.75 6.24 16.30
CA SER A 106 -5.00 6.95 15.04
C SER A 106 -6.50 7.12 14.78
N VAL A 107 -7.29 6.04 14.88
CA VAL A 107 -8.74 6.05 14.69
C VAL A 107 -9.45 6.86 15.77
N ARG A 108 -8.97 6.83 17.01
CA ARG A 108 -9.53 7.64 18.11
C ARG A 108 -9.28 9.15 17.90
N LEU A 109 -8.13 9.52 17.35
CA LEU A 109 -7.79 10.91 17.05
C LEU A 109 -8.56 11.46 15.84
N ASP A 110 -8.76 10.62 14.82
CA ASP A 110 -9.58 10.94 13.65
C ASP A 110 -10.39 9.73 13.21
N GLY A 111 -11.61 9.63 13.69
CA GLY A 111 -12.54 8.56 13.35
C GLY A 111 -13.06 8.59 11.90
N ARG A 112 -12.66 9.58 11.10
CA ARG A 112 -12.97 9.68 9.66
C ARG A 112 -11.74 9.42 8.77
N ASN A 113 -10.60 9.10 9.35
CA ASN A 113 -9.44 8.69 8.62
C ASN A 113 -9.66 7.29 8.02
N ALA A 114 -10.09 7.23 6.76
CA ALA A 114 -10.45 6.00 6.08
C ALA A 114 -9.25 5.03 5.96
N ASP A 115 -8.02 5.54 5.84
CA ASP A 115 -6.82 4.71 5.77
C ASP A 115 -6.53 4.04 7.11
N ALA A 116 -6.63 4.80 8.21
CA ALA A 116 -6.47 4.27 9.56
C ALA A 116 -7.55 3.23 9.91
N LEU A 117 -8.79 3.45 9.47
CA LEU A 117 -9.88 2.47 9.62
C LEU A 117 -9.60 1.19 8.82
N ALA A 118 -9.14 1.31 7.57
CA ALA A 118 -8.82 0.15 6.76
C ALA A 118 -7.68 -0.68 7.39
N ASP A 119 -6.61 -0.02 7.82
CA ASP A 119 -5.46 -0.67 8.45
C ASP A 119 -5.85 -1.34 9.79
N LEU A 120 -6.66 -0.67 10.61
CA LEU A 120 -7.15 -1.24 11.87
C LEU A 120 -8.08 -2.44 11.63
N GLY A 121 -8.96 -2.35 10.64
CA GLY A 121 -9.84 -3.45 10.22
C GLY A 121 -9.05 -4.65 9.73
N GLU A 122 -8.04 -4.42 8.89
CA GLU A 122 -7.13 -5.47 8.41
C GLU A 122 -6.35 -6.11 9.57
N PHE A 123 -5.85 -5.30 10.52
CA PHE A 123 -5.20 -5.81 11.72
C PHE A 123 -6.13 -6.72 12.51
N TYR A 124 -7.34 -6.26 12.83
CA TYR A 124 -8.29 -7.05 13.64
C TYR A 124 -8.71 -8.34 12.94
N LYS A 125 -8.89 -8.29 11.62
CA LYS A 125 -9.25 -9.47 10.80
C LYS A 125 -8.13 -10.52 10.79
N SER A 126 -6.87 -10.09 10.66
CA SER A 126 -5.75 -11.00 10.37
C SER A 126 -4.96 -11.40 11.62
N ALA A 127 -4.92 -10.56 12.65
CA ALA A 127 -4.10 -10.80 13.83
C ALA A 127 -4.74 -11.84 14.77
N PRO A 128 -3.91 -12.71 15.40
CA PRO A 128 -4.41 -13.63 16.42
C PRO A 128 -5.04 -12.89 17.61
N GLY A 129 -6.06 -13.51 18.25
CA GLY A 129 -6.74 -12.94 19.42
C GLY A 129 -5.80 -12.61 20.59
N VAL A 130 -4.70 -13.35 20.74
CA VAL A 130 -3.68 -13.14 21.80
C VAL A 130 -2.96 -11.77 21.69
N VAL A 131 -2.88 -11.19 20.49
CA VAL A 131 -2.38 -9.81 20.26
C VAL A 131 -3.52 -8.81 20.09
N GLY A 132 -4.77 -9.25 20.22
CA GLY A 132 -5.97 -8.43 20.25
C GLY A 132 -6.72 -8.34 18.94
N GLY A 133 -6.44 -9.21 17.97
CA GLY A 133 -7.29 -9.42 16.80
C GLY A 133 -8.65 -10.00 17.19
N GLY A 134 -9.57 -10.05 16.24
CA GLY A 134 -10.90 -10.63 16.40
C GLY A 134 -11.91 -10.10 15.40
N THR A 135 -12.72 -11.02 14.89
CA THR A 135 -13.75 -10.75 13.88
C THR A 135 -14.74 -9.67 14.33
N ASP A 136 -15.27 -9.77 15.56
CA ASP A 136 -16.25 -8.79 16.07
C ASP A 136 -15.69 -7.37 16.07
N LYS A 137 -14.37 -7.20 16.35
CA LYS A 137 -13.71 -5.91 16.29
C LYS A 137 -13.56 -5.42 14.85
N ALA A 138 -13.19 -6.32 13.94
CA ALA A 138 -13.08 -6.01 12.52
C ALA A 138 -14.43 -5.53 11.96
N GLU A 139 -15.53 -6.23 12.31
CA GLU A 139 -16.90 -5.83 11.93
C GLU A 139 -17.30 -4.47 12.53
N GLY A 140 -16.90 -4.18 13.76
CA GLY A 140 -17.13 -2.85 14.36
C GLY A 140 -16.44 -1.74 13.61
N VAL A 141 -15.20 -1.99 13.11
CA VAL A 141 -14.45 -1.04 12.27
C VAL A 141 -15.08 -0.92 10.89
N ALA A 142 -15.53 -2.04 10.28
CA ALA A 142 -16.21 -2.04 8.99
C ALA A 142 -17.50 -1.19 9.04
N ALA A 143 -18.32 -1.36 10.09
CA ALA A 143 -19.51 -0.55 10.31
C ALA A 143 -19.20 0.94 10.55
N GLN A 144 -18.02 1.29 11.05
CA GLN A 144 -17.56 2.67 11.11
C GLN A 144 -17.11 3.16 9.72
N MET A 145 -16.41 2.34 8.95
CA MET A 145 -15.98 2.63 7.59
C MET A 145 -17.17 2.90 6.66
N ASP A 146 -18.29 2.18 6.79
CA ASP A 146 -19.53 2.41 6.01
C ASP A 146 -20.02 3.85 6.07
N LYS A 147 -19.79 4.53 7.19
CA LYS A 147 -20.21 5.93 7.40
C LYS A 147 -19.23 6.94 6.82
N VAL A 148 -18.00 6.52 6.50
CA VAL A 148 -16.93 7.36 5.97
C VAL A 148 -16.78 7.15 4.47
N ASP A 149 -16.72 5.88 4.06
CA ASP A 149 -16.55 5.42 2.69
C ASP A 149 -17.23 4.05 2.53
N LEU A 150 -18.43 4.05 1.96
CA LEU A 150 -19.26 2.87 1.83
C LEU A 150 -18.61 1.80 0.94
N ALA A 151 -17.88 2.20 -0.10
CA ALA A 151 -17.21 1.24 -0.99
C ALA A 151 -16.10 0.50 -0.24
N ARG A 152 -15.27 1.22 0.52
CA ARG A 152 -14.23 0.62 1.37
C ARG A 152 -14.83 -0.18 2.54
N GLY A 153 -15.99 0.22 3.06
CA GLY A 153 -16.77 -0.56 4.03
C GLY A 153 -17.16 -1.93 3.48
N HIS A 154 -17.78 -1.97 2.31
CA HIS A 154 -18.09 -3.22 1.62
C HIS A 154 -16.85 -4.07 1.34
N GLN A 155 -15.73 -3.47 0.94
CA GLN A 155 -14.47 -4.22 0.76
C GLN A 155 -14.00 -4.87 2.06
N LEU A 156 -14.07 -4.15 3.18
CA LEU A 156 -13.65 -4.66 4.48
C LEU A 156 -14.57 -5.79 4.97
N HIS A 157 -15.90 -5.64 4.84
CA HIS A 157 -16.86 -6.72 5.10
C HIS A 157 -16.57 -7.96 4.24
N GLY A 158 -16.28 -7.77 2.95
CA GLY A 158 -15.89 -8.85 2.06
C GLY A 158 -14.62 -9.58 2.52
N TRP A 159 -13.60 -8.87 2.94
CA TRP A 159 -12.36 -9.49 3.44
C TRP A 159 -12.54 -10.20 4.78
N ILE A 160 -13.41 -9.69 5.67
CA ILE A 160 -13.77 -10.35 6.93
C ILE A 160 -14.50 -11.68 6.63
N ALA A 161 -15.47 -11.64 5.72
CA ALA A 161 -16.19 -12.83 5.29
C ALA A 161 -15.27 -13.88 4.64
N GLU A 162 -14.27 -13.44 3.88
CA GLU A 162 -13.28 -14.33 3.27
C GLU A 162 -12.45 -15.08 4.32
N GLU A 163 -12.03 -14.39 5.38
CA GLU A 163 -11.30 -14.99 6.50
C GLU A 163 -12.16 -16.06 7.21
N GLN A 164 -13.45 -15.84 7.28
CA GLN A 164 -14.44 -16.79 7.79
C GLN A 164 -14.78 -17.92 6.80
N LYS A 165 -14.25 -17.86 5.56
CA LYS A 165 -14.55 -18.77 4.46
C LYS A 165 -16.00 -18.68 3.96
N ASP A 166 -16.70 -17.61 4.26
CA ASP A 166 -18.01 -17.29 3.66
C ASP A 166 -17.80 -16.60 2.32
N TYR A 167 -17.49 -17.40 1.32
CA TYR A 167 -17.14 -16.92 -0.01
C TYR A 167 -18.34 -16.32 -0.76
N ALA A 168 -19.56 -16.72 -0.42
CA ALA A 168 -20.75 -16.14 -1.02
C ALA A 168 -20.96 -14.69 -0.55
N THR A 169 -20.81 -14.45 0.75
CA THR A 169 -20.81 -13.10 1.30
C THR A 169 -19.62 -12.29 0.79
N THR A 170 -18.41 -12.87 0.73
CA THR A 170 -17.23 -12.20 0.16
C THR A 170 -17.51 -11.65 -1.24
N GLU A 171 -17.99 -12.50 -2.13
CA GLU A 171 -18.27 -12.10 -3.52
C GLU A 171 -19.37 -11.02 -3.60
N ARG A 172 -20.42 -11.18 -2.81
CA ARG A 172 -21.53 -10.21 -2.74
C ARG A 172 -21.02 -8.83 -2.31
N GLU A 173 -20.25 -8.77 -1.23
CA GLU A 173 -19.73 -7.52 -0.67
C GLU A 173 -18.74 -6.84 -1.62
N LEU A 174 -17.80 -7.61 -2.23
CA LEU A 174 -16.88 -7.04 -3.22
C LEU A 174 -17.60 -6.51 -4.47
N LYS A 175 -18.69 -7.17 -4.91
CA LYS A 175 -19.54 -6.65 -5.99
C LYS A 175 -20.34 -5.42 -5.55
N ALA A 176 -20.79 -5.36 -4.30
CA ALA A 176 -21.46 -4.19 -3.75
C ALA A 176 -20.50 -2.97 -3.72
N ALA A 177 -19.25 -3.17 -3.30
CA ALA A 177 -18.21 -2.13 -3.36
C ALA A 177 -18.09 -1.53 -4.78
N ILE A 178 -18.04 -2.38 -5.81
CA ILE A 178 -17.99 -1.93 -7.21
C ILE A 178 -19.22 -1.08 -7.59
N GLY A 179 -20.39 -1.49 -7.10
CA GLY A 179 -21.67 -0.85 -7.46
C GLY A 179 -21.87 0.53 -6.84
N VAL A 180 -21.23 0.83 -5.69
CA VAL A 180 -21.38 2.11 -4.98
C VAL A 180 -20.18 3.04 -5.18
N ASP A 181 -19.05 2.53 -5.71
CA ASP A 181 -17.83 3.31 -5.92
C ASP A 181 -17.93 4.14 -7.20
N SER A 182 -17.68 5.44 -7.11
CA SER A 182 -17.55 6.32 -8.27
C SER A 182 -16.25 6.06 -9.08
N HIS A 183 -15.26 5.41 -8.44
CA HIS A 183 -13.94 5.09 -9.00
C HIS A 183 -13.61 3.59 -8.85
N PRO A 184 -14.39 2.67 -9.44
CA PRO A 184 -14.44 1.26 -9.07
C PRO A 184 -13.22 0.43 -9.50
N ALA A 185 -12.18 1.04 -10.06
CA ALA A 185 -11.01 0.32 -10.55
C ALA A 185 -10.36 -0.54 -9.46
N PHE A 186 -10.20 -0.01 -8.25
CA PHE A 186 -9.64 -0.75 -7.12
C PHE A 186 -10.54 -1.90 -6.66
N ALA A 187 -11.84 -1.67 -6.58
CA ALA A 187 -12.80 -2.68 -6.17
C ALA A 187 -12.82 -3.85 -7.17
N TRP A 188 -12.69 -3.60 -8.47
CA TRP A 188 -12.51 -4.64 -9.48
C TRP A 188 -11.22 -5.45 -9.27
N MET A 189 -10.08 -4.81 -8.93
CA MET A 189 -8.83 -5.52 -8.66
C MET A 189 -8.91 -6.36 -7.36
N SER A 190 -9.67 -5.88 -6.36
CA SER A 190 -9.96 -6.64 -5.14
C SER A 190 -10.78 -7.90 -5.45
N LEU A 191 -11.82 -7.79 -6.29
CA LEU A 191 -12.62 -8.93 -6.75
C LEU A 191 -11.77 -9.91 -7.58
N ALA A 192 -10.93 -9.43 -8.47
CA ALA A 192 -9.99 -10.27 -9.23
C ALA A 192 -9.02 -11.03 -8.30
N SER A 193 -8.54 -10.36 -7.26
CA SER A 193 -7.67 -10.99 -6.25
C SER A 193 -8.41 -12.09 -5.47
N PHE A 194 -9.66 -11.90 -5.12
CA PHE A 194 -10.52 -12.92 -4.53
C PHE A 194 -10.67 -14.13 -5.47
N TYR A 195 -11.07 -13.93 -6.72
CA TYR A 195 -11.20 -15.02 -7.70
C TYR A 195 -9.89 -15.76 -7.92
N ARG A 196 -8.73 -15.06 -7.90
CA ARG A 196 -7.40 -15.69 -7.95
C ARG A 196 -7.20 -16.66 -6.79
N ARG A 197 -7.51 -16.24 -5.56
CA ARG A 197 -7.37 -17.11 -4.37
C ARG A 197 -8.29 -18.32 -4.45
N ARG A 198 -9.45 -18.18 -5.11
CA ARG A 198 -10.40 -19.25 -5.38
C ARG A 198 -10.06 -20.11 -6.59
N GLN A 199 -9.00 -19.75 -7.37
CA GLN A 199 -8.63 -20.39 -8.63
C GLN A 199 -9.74 -20.31 -9.70
N GLN A 200 -10.63 -19.33 -9.61
CA GLN A 200 -11.68 -19.03 -10.58
C GLN A 200 -11.10 -18.15 -11.69
N TRP A 201 -10.39 -18.79 -12.62
CA TRP A 201 -9.50 -18.06 -13.56
C TRP A 201 -10.26 -17.20 -14.57
N ASP A 202 -11.40 -17.65 -15.04
CA ASP A 202 -12.21 -16.92 -16.03
C ASP A 202 -12.85 -15.68 -15.36
N ASP A 203 -13.39 -15.84 -14.14
CA ASP A 203 -13.94 -14.75 -13.34
C ASP A 203 -12.84 -13.73 -12.97
N MET A 204 -11.64 -14.22 -12.61
CA MET A 204 -10.49 -13.37 -12.36
C MET A 204 -10.16 -12.51 -13.58
N GLN A 205 -10.09 -13.13 -14.76
CA GLN A 205 -9.75 -12.41 -16.00
C GLN A 205 -10.85 -11.39 -16.36
N ALA A 206 -12.13 -11.74 -16.21
CA ALA A 206 -13.24 -10.83 -16.46
C ALA A 206 -13.19 -9.61 -15.51
N ALA A 207 -12.93 -9.84 -14.22
CA ALA A 207 -12.78 -8.76 -13.25
C ALA A 207 -11.57 -7.86 -13.56
N LEU A 208 -10.43 -8.43 -13.96
CA LEU A 208 -9.25 -7.66 -14.40
C LEU A 208 -9.56 -6.77 -15.60
N GLN A 209 -10.25 -7.31 -16.61
CA GLN A 209 -10.62 -6.53 -17.80
C GLN A 209 -11.56 -5.36 -17.44
N SER A 210 -12.53 -5.60 -16.56
CA SER A 210 -13.44 -4.56 -16.06
C SER A 210 -12.67 -3.48 -15.30
N GLY A 211 -11.71 -3.87 -14.47
CA GLY A 211 -10.84 -2.95 -13.74
C GLY A 211 -9.95 -2.12 -14.67
N ILE A 212 -9.34 -2.72 -15.70
CA ILE A 212 -8.56 -2.01 -16.72
C ILE A 212 -9.44 -0.99 -17.46
N GLN A 213 -10.66 -1.36 -17.83
CA GLN A 213 -11.58 -0.43 -18.46
C GLN A 213 -11.98 0.73 -17.54
N ALA A 214 -12.12 0.47 -16.23
CA ALA A 214 -12.40 1.51 -15.25
C ALA A 214 -11.22 2.49 -15.14
N THR A 215 -9.95 2.03 -15.16
CA THR A 215 -8.79 2.93 -15.13
C THR A 215 -8.69 3.84 -16.35
N GLN A 216 -9.18 3.42 -17.51
CA GLN A 216 -9.19 4.26 -18.72
C GLN A 216 -10.12 5.47 -18.59
N ARG A 217 -11.13 5.39 -17.72
CA ARG A 217 -12.11 6.45 -17.45
C ARG A 217 -11.71 7.33 -16.26
N ASP A 218 -10.81 6.83 -15.42
CA ASP A 218 -10.34 7.50 -14.21
C ASP A 218 -8.81 7.62 -14.20
N ARG A 219 -8.33 8.85 -14.47
CA ARG A 219 -6.90 9.13 -14.50
C ARG A 219 -6.22 9.01 -13.13
N GLN A 220 -6.97 9.00 -12.03
CA GLN A 220 -6.45 8.86 -10.67
C GLN A 220 -6.28 7.40 -10.24
N ALA A 221 -6.85 6.47 -11.00
CA ALA A 221 -6.85 5.05 -10.66
C ALA A 221 -5.63 4.27 -11.19
N GLY A 222 -4.54 4.94 -11.59
CA GLY A 222 -3.36 4.27 -12.17
C GLY A 222 -2.80 3.14 -11.30
N VAL A 223 -2.76 3.31 -9.99
CA VAL A 223 -2.25 2.28 -9.05
C VAL A 223 -3.09 0.99 -9.09
N ALA A 224 -4.36 1.04 -9.51
CA ALA A 224 -5.16 -0.16 -9.73
C ALA A 224 -4.55 -1.08 -10.81
N LEU A 225 -3.85 -0.52 -11.82
CA LEU A 225 -3.11 -1.31 -12.81
C LEU A 225 -1.98 -2.11 -12.17
N TYR A 226 -1.23 -1.49 -11.26
CA TYR A 226 -0.18 -2.18 -10.50
C TYR A 226 -0.75 -3.31 -9.64
N ASN A 227 -1.90 -3.08 -8.99
CA ASN A 227 -2.60 -4.09 -8.20
C ASN A 227 -3.09 -5.26 -9.08
N GLY A 228 -3.67 -4.97 -10.24
CA GLY A 228 -4.09 -5.98 -11.20
C GLY A 228 -2.93 -6.79 -11.77
N ALA A 229 -1.80 -6.15 -12.09
CA ALA A 229 -0.57 -6.85 -12.48
C ALA A 229 -0.11 -7.80 -11.38
N SER A 230 -0.18 -7.37 -10.10
CA SER A 230 0.16 -8.22 -8.95
C SER A 230 -0.74 -9.45 -8.85
N VAL A 231 -2.02 -9.35 -9.24
CA VAL A 231 -2.94 -10.50 -9.31
C VAL A 231 -2.44 -11.53 -10.33
N LEU A 232 -2.08 -11.11 -11.54
CA LEU A 232 -1.56 -11.98 -12.60
C LEU A 232 -0.22 -12.61 -12.22
N ILE A 233 0.69 -11.84 -11.64
CA ILE A 233 2.01 -12.30 -11.19
C ILE A 233 1.87 -13.38 -10.11
N LYS A 234 1.00 -13.17 -9.12
CA LYS A 234 0.70 -14.14 -8.06
C LYS A 234 -0.03 -15.39 -8.57
N ALA A 235 -0.83 -15.26 -9.63
CA ALA A 235 -1.47 -16.37 -10.32
C ALA A 235 -0.49 -17.16 -11.20
N ASN A 236 0.67 -16.61 -11.50
CA ASN A 236 1.61 -17.09 -12.52
C ASN A 236 0.93 -17.22 -13.90
N ARG A 237 0.11 -16.26 -14.29
CA ARG A 237 -0.66 -16.26 -15.54
C ARG A 237 -0.48 -14.95 -16.26
N ASP A 238 -0.51 -15.01 -17.58
CA ASP A 238 -0.48 -13.86 -18.49
C ASP A 238 0.54 -12.78 -18.07
N LEU A 239 1.80 -13.20 -17.91
CA LEU A 239 2.87 -12.32 -17.45
C LEU A 239 3.14 -11.16 -18.43
N GLN A 240 2.82 -11.33 -19.72
CA GLN A 240 2.88 -10.26 -20.71
C GLN A 240 1.86 -9.16 -20.41
N GLN A 241 0.62 -9.54 -20.06
CA GLN A 241 -0.40 -8.59 -19.63
C GLN A 241 0.01 -7.91 -18.32
N ALA A 242 0.59 -8.66 -17.38
CA ALA A 242 1.11 -8.08 -16.14
C ALA A 242 2.20 -7.03 -16.39
N ALA A 243 3.14 -7.32 -17.29
CA ALA A 243 4.17 -6.36 -17.70
C ALA A 243 3.56 -5.09 -18.28
N LYS A 244 2.63 -5.24 -19.23
CA LYS A 244 1.92 -4.12 -19.84
C LYS A 244 1.18 -3.26 -18.82
N MET A 245 0.52 -3.85 -17.86
CA MET A 245 -0.19 -3.12 -16.79
C MET A 245 0.78 -2.30 -15.92
N ILE A 246 1.96 -2.85 -15.59
CA ILE A 246 2.99 -2.10 -14.85
C ILE A 246 3.55 -0.96 -15.70
N GLU A 247 3.82 -1.19 -16.99
CA GLU A 247 4.27 -0.14 -17.91
C GLU A 247 3.26 0.99 -18.04
N ASP A 248 1.97 0.67 -18.14
CA ASP A 248 0.90 1.65 -18.22
C ASP A 248 0.75 2.42 -16.91
N TYR A 249 0.93 1.77 -15.75
CA TYR A 249 1.03 2.43 -14.45
C TYR A 249 2.19 3.43 -14.41
N LEU A 250 3.40 3.03 -14.79
CA LEU A 250 4.59 3.88 -14.80
C LEU A 250 4.47 5.09 -15.74
N LYS A 251 3.60 5.02 -16.76
CA LYS A 251 3.29 6.14 -17.65
C LYS A 251 2.14 7.03 -17.14
N SER A 252 1.43 6.58 -16.10
CA SER A 252 0.30 7.32 -15.55
C SER A 252 0.77 8.52 -14.73
N SER A 253 -0.10 9.53 -14.60
CA SER A 253 0.12 10.68 -13.71
C SER A 253 -0.30 10.42 -12.25
N SER A 254 -0.71 9.20 -11.93
CA SER A 254 -1.28 8.82 -10.63
C SER A 254 -0.42 7.78 -9.90
N MET A 255 0.89 7.93 -9.97
CA MET A 255 1.81 7.18 -9.11
C MET A 255 1.62 7.59 -7.65
N THR A 256 1.78 6.65 -6.74
CA THR A 256 1.61 6.87 -5.30
C THR A 256 2.72 6.17 -4.51
N GLU A 257 2.92 6.61 -3.28
CA GLU A 257 3.86 5.97 -2.36
C GLU A 257 3.50 4.51 -2.01
N GLU A 258 2.26 4.07 -2.24
CA GLU A 258 1.81 2.68 -2.04
C GLU A 258 2.37 1.72 -3.08
N ALA A 259 2.66 2.23 -4.28
CA ALA A 259 3.29 1.50 -5.36
C ALA A 259 4.36 2.38 -6.04
N PRO A 260 5.44 2.77 -5.31
CA PRO A 260 6.39 3.73 -5.81
C PRO A 260 7.08 3.26 -7.09
N ALA A 261 7.43 4.20 -7.98
CA ALA A 261 7.98 3.88 -9.30
C ALA A 261 9.19 2.93 -9.24
N PHE A 262 10.08 3.08 -8.26
CA PHE A 262 11.23 2.17 -8.10
C PHE A 262 10.80 0.72 -7.78
N ALA A 263 9.72 0.54 -6.99
CA ALA A 263 9.18 -0.78 -6.71
C ALA A 263 8.47 -1.36 -7.94
N ALA A 264 7.74 -0.54 -8.68
CA ALA A 264 7.08 -0.93 -9.93
C ALA A 264 8.12 -1.35 -11.00
N HIS A 265 9.20 -0.60 -11.18
CA HIS A 265 10.32 -0.98 -12.05
C HIS A 265 10.98 -2.29 -11.61
N THR A 266 11.17 -2.49 -10.30
CA THR A 266 11.71 -3.75 -9.76
C THR A 266 10.79 -4.93 -10.05
N GLN A 267 9.48 -4.74 -9.90
CA GLN A 267 8.49 -5.77 -10.21
C GLN A 267 8.46 -6.09 -11.72
N LEU A 268 8.53 -5.06 -12.56
CA LEU A 268 8.62 -5.23 -14.02
C LEU A 268 9.89 -5.98 -14.43
N ALA A 269 11.03 -5.67 -13.82
CA ALA A 269 12.27 -6.41 -14.02
C ALA A 269 12.13 -7.90 -13.69
N ARG A 270 11.45 -8.23 -12.58
CA ARG A 270 11.13 -9.61 -12.21
C ARG A 270 10.24 -10.31 -13.25
N VAL A 271 9.23 -9.60 -13.75
CA VAL A 271 8.34 -10.14 -14.79
C VAL A 271 9.12 -10.38 -16.09
N PHE A 272 9.90 -9.42 -16.56
CA PHE A 272 10.73 -9.57 -17.76
C PHE A 272 11.71 -10.73 -17.64
N ASN A 273 12.38 -10.89 -16.50
CA ASN A 273 13.25 -12.04 -16.25
C ASN A 273 12.49 -13.38 -16.34
N ARG A 274 11.26 -13.44 -15.81
CA ARG A 274 10.42 -14.68 -15.88
C ARG A 274 9.95 -15.03 -17.29
N ILE A 275 9.77 -14.05 -18.16
CA ILE A 275 9.39 -14.28 -19.57
C ILE A 275 10.59 -14.38 -20.52
N GLY A 276 11.83 -14.32 -19.98
CA GLY A 276 13.06 -14.50 -20.75
C GLY A 276 13.62 -13.22 -21.36
N ASP A 277 13.04 -12.06 -21.12
CA ASP A 277 13.57 -10.76 -21.55
C ASP A 277 14.61 -10.24 -20.54
N THR A 278 15.81 -10.78 -20.63
CA THR A 278 16.93 -10.39 -19.74
C THR A 278 17.39 -8.95 -20.00
N ALA A 279 17.27 -8.45 -21.21
CA ALA A 279 17.68 -7.08 -21.55
C ALA A 279 16.73 -6.06 -20.89
N GLY A 280 15.43 -6.23 -21.09
CA GLY A 280 14.40 -5.43 -20.42
C GLY A 280 14.48 -5.53 -18.91
N ALA A 281 14.74 -6.72 -18.35
CA ALA A 281 14.91 -6.91 -16.92
C ALA A 281 16.06 -6.06 -16.34
N ARG A 282 17.22 -6.02 -17.03
CA ARG A 282 18.37 -5.20 -16.62
C ARG A 282 18.08 -3.71 -16.71
N GLU A 283 17.41 -3.28 -17.78
CA GLU A 283 17.00 -1.89 -17.93
C GLU A 283 16.09 -1.46 -16.78
N GLN A 284 15.04 -2.22 -16.51
CA GLN A 284 14.08 -1.89 -15.45
C GLN A 284 14.73 -1.90 -14.06
N ARG A 285 15.64 -2.82 -13.78
CA ARG A 285 16.46 -2.78 -12.55
C ARG A 285 17.29 -1.49 -12.47
N GLY A 286 17.89 -1.07 -13.58
CA GLY A 286 18.64 0.19 -13.65
C GLY A 286 17.77 1.40 -13.33
N GLN A 287 16.55 1.47 -13.89
CA GLN A 287 15.57 2.53 -13.60
C GLN A 287 15.18 2.54 -12.12
N ALA A 288 14.93 1.38 -11.52
CA ALA A 288 14.62 1.29 -10.09
C ALA A 288 15.74 1.88 -9.22
N LEU A 289 16.99 1.51 -9.50
CA LEU A 289 18.16 1.97 -8.74
C LEU A 289 18.50 3.45 -8.99
N ALA A 290 18.13 4.01 -10.14
CA ALA A 290 18.25 5.44 -10.41
C ALA A 290 17.30 6.31 -9.58
N LEU A 291 16.16 5.75 -9.15
CA LEU A 291 15.16 6.43 -8.31
C LEU A 291 15.39 6.18 -6.80
N ALA A 292 15.98 5.04 -6.47
CA ALA A 292 16.15 4.54 -5.10
C ALA A 292 17.39 3.64 -5.01
N HIS A 293 18.58 4.24 -4.93
CA HIS A 293 19.85 3.50 -5.00
C HIS A 293 20.03 2.50 -3.85
N GLU A 294 19.44 2.75 -2.66
CA GLU A 294 19.47 1.87 -1.49
C GLU A 294 18.38 0.80 -1.48
N TYR A 295 17.51 0.72 -2.51
CA TYR A 295 16.41 -0.22 -2.51
C TYR A 295 16.89 -1.68 -2.67
N LYS A 296 16.97 -2.40 -1.55
CA LYS A 296 17.47 -3.77 -1.47
C LYS A 296 16.82 -4.73 -2.46
N PRO A 297 15.47 -4.75 -2.65
CA PRO A 297 14.83 -5.67 -3.59
C PRO A 297 15.29 -5.52 -5.05
N ALA A 298 15.76 -4.32 -5.44
CA ALA A 298 16.36 -4.09 -6.76
C ALA A 298 17.85 -4.45 -6.79
N GLN A 299 18.60 -4.13 -5.70
CA GLN A 299 20.03 -4.47 -5.59
C GLN A 299 20.24 -5.99 -5.66
N ASP A 300 19.44 -6.74 -4.91
CA ASP A 300 19.57 -8.20 -4.75
C ASP A 300 18.92 -9.00 -5.89
N LEU A 301 18.30 -8.32 -6.86
CA LEU A 301 17.65 -8.99 -8.00
C LEU A 301 18.69 -9.67 -8.89
N LYS A 302 18.64 -11.00 -8.95
CA LYS A 302 19.46 -11.82 -9.85
C LYS A 302 18.81 -11.90 -11.22
N LEU A 303 19.55 -11.50 -12.25
CA LEU A 303 19.12 -11.44 -13.65
C LEU A 303 20.04 -12.27 -14.54
#